data_b45e7f4e89014e50f3066a64c7585742
#
_entry.id   b45e7f4e89014e50f3066a64c7585742
#
_cell.length_a   1.000
_cell.length_b   1.000
_cell.length_c   1.000
_cell.angle_alpha   90.00
_cell.angle_beta   90.00
_cell.angle_gamma   90.00
#
_symmetry.space_group_name_H-M   'P 1'
#
loop_
_entity.id
_entity.type
_entity.pdbx_description
1 polymer ?
#
loop_
_entity_poly.entity_id
_entity_poly.type
_entity_poly.pdbx_seq_one_letter_code
_entity_poly.pdbx_strand_id
1 'polypeptide(L)'
;MRLETPKIFDSELRFCEILWERQPVKSSELVQLCAQRLGWKKSITYTVIKRLTERGVVQTEDAVVTARVSRDEVQRAESRAFVERNFSGSLPSFLNAFVGGRGLSAEEADELRRMIADFEEKRND
;
A
#
# COMPACT_ATOMS: atom_id res chain seq x y z
N MET A 1 -8.45 1.62 18.22
CA MET A 1 -8.76 1.89 16.80
C MET A 1 -7.74 2.83 16.19
N ARG A 2 -7.28 2.50 15.03
CA ARG A 2 -6.29 3.30 14.34
C ARG A 2 -6.99 4.40 13.54
N LEU A 3 -6.61 5.65 13.80
CA LEU A 3 -7.21 6.81 13.12
C LEU A 3 -6.62 7.05 11.74
N GLU A 4 -5.36 6.71 11.56
CA GLU A 4 -4.67 6.88 10.29
C GLU A 4 -3.89 5.62 9.94
N THR A 5 -3.73 5.39 8.64
CA THR A 5 -2.87 4.30 8.18
C THR A 5 -1.42 4.69 8.44
N PRO A 6 -0.64 3.83 9.11
CA PRO A 6 0.76 4.14 9.38
C PRO A 6 1.56 4.34 8.10
N LYS A 7 2.57 5.20 8.17
CA LYS A 7 3.46 5.45 7.04
C LYS A 7 4.35 4.23 6.77
N ILE A 8 4.54 3.95 5.48
CA ILE A 8 5.46 2.90 5.01
C ILE A 8 6.35 3.53 3.95
N PHE A 9 7.67 3.42 4.13
CA PHE A 9 8.64 3.95 3.16
C PHE A 9 8.84 2.95 2.03
N ASP A 10 9.37 3.41 0.89
CA ASP A 10 9.47 2.60 -0.32
C ASP A 10 10.15 1.25 -0.13
N SER A 11 11.29 1.22 0.57
CA SER A 11 11.99 -0.04 0.82
C SER A 11 11.19 -0.97 1.72
N GLU A 12 10.47 -0.39 2.67
CA GLU A 12 9.61 -1.14 3.58
C GLU A 12 8.38 -1.68 2.87
N LEU A 13 7.89 -0.94 1.87
CA LEU A 13 6.76 -1.40 1.07
C LEU A 13 7.10 -2.69 0.31
N ARG A 14 8.32 -2.80 -0.18
CA ARG A 14 8.79 -4.04 -0.83
C ARG A 14 8.74 -5.23 0.13
N PHE A 15 9.13 -5.00 1.37
CA PHE A 15 9.00 -6.02 2.43
C PHE A 15 7.53 -6.37 2.65
N CYS A 16 6.67 -5.37 2.76
CA CYS A 16 5.24 -5.57 2.98
C CYS A 16 4.59 -6.37 1.84
N GLU A 17 5.01 -6.15 0.59
CA GLU A 17 4.51 -6.92 -0.55
C GLU A 17 4.77 -8.41 -0.36
N ILE A 18 5.96 -8.77 0.11
CA ILE A 18 6.31 -10.16 0.40
C ILE A 18 5.44 -10.71 1.55
N LEU A 19 5.31 -9.90 2.61
CA LEU A 19 4.53 -10.32 3.78
C LEU A 19 3.05 -10.53 3.42
N TRP A 20 2.44 -9.60 2.69
CA TRP A 20 1.03 -9.73 2.29
C TRP A 20 0.79 -11.00 1.47
N GLU A 21 1.76 -11.37 0.66
CA GLU A 21 1.67 -12.57 -0.18
C GLU A 21 1.79 -13.84 0.64
N ARG A 22 2.59 -13.84 1.70
CA ARG A 22 2.99 -15.05 2.42
C ARG A 22 2.42 -15.19 3.82
N GLN A 23 1.81 -14.14 4.38
CA GLN A 23 1.37 -14.18 5.77
C GLN A 23 0.29 -15.25 6.04
N PRO A 24 0.23 -15.84 7.23
CA PRO A 24 1.20 -15.70 8.31
C PRO A 24 2.49 -16.46 7.98
N VAL A 25 3.64 -15.90 8.35
CA VAL A 25 4.92 -16.45 7.94
C VAL A 25 5.96 -16.28 9.06
N LYS A 26 6.82 -17.28 9.22
CA LYS A 26 7.88 -17.21 10.23
C LYS A 26 8.91 -16.15 9.84
N SER A 27 9.45 -15.46 10.82
CA SER A 27 10.49 -14.45 10.59
C SER A 27 11.72 -15.03 9.89
N SER A 28 12.07 -16.28 10.21
CA SER A 28 13.20 -16.96 9.55
C SER A 28 12.95 -17.18 8.05
N GLU A 29 11.70 -17.47 7.68
CA GLU A 29 11.33 -17.60 6.27
C GLU A 29 11.36 -16.25 5.56
N LEU A 30 10.90 -15.19 6.24
CA LEU A 30 10.97 -13.84 5.69
C LEU A 30 12.41 -13.41 5.42
N VAL A 31 13.34 -13.79 6.31
CA VAL A 31 14.77 -13.51 6.10
C VAL A 31 15.23 -14.12 4.77
N GLN A 32 14.85 -15.38 4.51
CA GLN A 32 15.23 -16.05 3.27
C GLN A 32 14.59 -15.40 2.05
N LEU A 33 13.31 -15.07 2.12
CA LEU A 33 12.58 -14.42 1.03
C LEU A 33 13.15 -13.05 0.71
N CYS A 34 13.44 -12.27 1.73
CA CYS A 34 14.01 -10.93 1.55
C CYS A 34 15.43 -11.01 0.99
N ALA A 35 16.20 -12.01 1.40
CA ALA A 35 17.53 -12.23 0.82
C ALA A 35 17.43 -12.54 -0.67
N GLN A 36 16.50 -13.41 -1.06
CA GLN A 36 16.34 -13.83 -2.44
C GLN A 36 15.78 -12.73 -3.33
N ARG A 37 14.74 -12.01 -2.85
CA ARG A 37 14.01 -11.05 -3.67
C ARG A 37 14.54 -9.63 -3.57
N LEU A 38 15.11 -9.24 -2.43
CA LEU A 38 15.54 -7.87 -2.18
C LEU A 38 17.05 -7.74 -1.98
N GLY A 39 17.75 -8.85 -1.88
CA GLY A 39 19.19 -8.84 -1.60
C GLY A 39 19.51 -8.37 -0.18
N TRP A 40 18.59 -8.51 0.75
CA TRP A 40 18.77 -8.03 2.12
C TRP A 40 19.51 -9.03 2.97
N LYS A 41 20.44 -8.50 3.77
CA LYS A 41 21.09 -9.28 4.83
C LYS A 41 20.06 -9.54 5.94
N LYS A 42 20.28 -10.61 6.69
CA LYS A 42 19.43 -11.01 7.82
C LYS A 42 19.18 -9.84 8.78
N SER A 43 20.22 -9.09 9.12
CA SER A 43 20.11 -7.96 10.05
C SER A 43 19.17 -6.87 9.53
N ILE A 44 19.18 -6.63 8.21
CA ILE A 44 18.30 -5.63 7.60
C ILE A 44 16.84 -6.06 7.75
N THR A 45 16.54 -7.33 7.47
CA THR A 45 15.18 -7.85 7.59
C THR A 45 14.65 -7.70 9.01
N TYR A 46 15.44 -8.08 10.03
CA TYR A 46 15.00 -7.95 11.41
C TYR A 46 14.86 -6.49 11.84
N THR A 47 15.71 -5.60 11.34
CA THR A 47 15.58 -4.17 11.62
C THR A 47 14.27 -3.61 11.04
N VAL A 48 13.92 -4.01 9.82
CA VAL A 48 12.68 -3.58 9.18
C VAL A 48 11.47 -4.11 9.94
N ILE A 49 11.48 -5.38 10.33
CA ILE A 49 10.39 -5.97 11.14
C ILE A 49 10.20 -5.16 12.42
N LYS A 50 11.29 -4.83 13.11
CA LYS A 50 11.24 -4.05 14.34
C LYS A 50 10.61 -2.67 14.12
N ARG A 51 11.08 -1.95 13.09
CA ARG A 51 10.57 -0.61 12.77
C ARG A 51 9.08 -0.64 12.41
N LEU A 52 8.67 -1.62 11.62
CA LEU A 52 7.28 -1.75 11.22
C LEU A 52 6.39 -2.17 12.39
N THR A 53 6.92 -2.97 13.31
CA THR A 53 6.21 -3.32 14.54
C THR A 53 5.97 -2.07 15.39
N GLU A 54 7.00 -1.24 15.55
CA GLU A 54 6.90 -0.01 16.33
C GLU A 54 5.87 0.97 15.76
N ARG A 55 5.70 0.97 14.43
CA ARG A 55 4.73 1.85 13.77
C ARG A 55 3.33 1.22 13.64
N GLY A 56 3.17 -0.02 14.09
CA GLY A 56 1.87 -0.67 14.04
C GLY A 56 1.50 -1.26 12.68
N VAL A 57 2.48 -1.46 11.81
CA VAL A 57 2.27 -2.02 10.47
C VAL A 57 2.22 -3.54 10.49
N VAL A 58 3.08 -4.15 11.31
CA VAL A 58 3.13 -5.62 11.46
C VAL A 58 3.12 -5.99 12.93
N GLN A 59 2.87 -7.26 13.20
CA GLN A 59 3.02 -7.83 14.53
C GLN A 59 3.70 -9.18 14.42
N THR A 60 4.40 -9.55 15.48
CA THR A 60 5.08 -10.84 15.56
C THR A 60 4.63 -11.54 16.84
N GLU A 61 4.21 -12.78 16.71
CA GLU A 61 3.79 -13.59 17.83
C GLU A 61 4.36 -14.99 17.62
N ASP A 62 5.15 -15.47 18.59
CA ASP A 62 5.83 -16.77 18.48
C ASP A 62 6.63 -16.91 17.18
N ALA A 63 7.38 -15.86 16.84
CA ALA A 63 8.20 -15.79 15.64
C ALA A 63 7.40 -15.83 14.33
N VAL A 64 6.08 -15.70 14.39
CA VAL A 64 5.22 -15.62 13.21
C VAL A 64 4.81 -14.17 12.98
N VAL A 65 5.04 -13.68 11.78
CA VAL A 65 4.78 -12.28 11.41
C VAL A 65 3.50 -12.19 10.59
N THR A 66 2.67 -11.20 10.94
CA THR A 66 1.45 -10.88 10.19
C THR A 66 1.35 -9.38 10.03
N ALA A 67 0.68 -8.94 8.96
CA ALA A 67 0.44 -7.52 8.72
C ALA A 67 -0.78 -7.06 9.51
N ARG A 68 -0.68 -5.85 10.08
CA ARG A 68 -1.81 -5.21 10.76
C ARG A 68 -2.53 -4.23 9.85
N VAL A 69 -1.98 -3.98 8.67
CA VAL A 69 -2.60 -3.15 7.63
C VAL A 69 -2.66 -3.96 6.35
N SER A 70 -3.68 -3.74 5.55
CA SER A 70 -3.82 -4.42 4.27
C SER A 70 -3.16 -3.60 3.17
N ARG A 71 -2.87 -4.27 2.04
CA ARG A 71 -2.39 -3.57 0.84
C ARG A 71 -3.37 -2.48 0.42
N ASP A 72 -4.67 -2.78 0.44
CA ASP A 72 -5.71 -1.82 0.06
C ASP A 72 -5.71 -0.59 0.95
N GLU A 73 -5.57 -0.76 2.27
CA GLU A 73 -5.47 0.36 3.20
C GLU A 73 -4.28 1.27 2.86
N VAL A 74 -3.14 0.65 2.59
CA VAL A 74 -1.91 1.39 2.26
C VAL A 74 -2.08 2.12 0.92
N GLN A 75 -2.64 1.46 -0.09
CA GLN A 75 -2.86 2.08 -1.39
C GLN A 75 -3.80 3.27 -1.29
N ARG A 76 -4.87 3.17 -0.51
CA ARG A 76 -5.79 4.29 -0.29
C ARG A 76 -5.09 5.47 0.38
N ALA A 77 -4.33 5.19 1.44
CA ALA A 77 -3.63 6.23 2.17
C ALA A 77 -2.57 6.91 1.29
N GLU A 78 -1.81 6.13 0.53
CA GLU A 78 -0.78 6.65 -0.36
C GLU A 78 -1.37 7.51 -1.48
N SER A 79 -2.47 7.05 -2.10
CA SER A 79 -3.10 7.81 -3.18
C SER A 79 -3.69 9.12 -2.69
N ARG A 80 -4.34 9.11 -1.52
CA ARG A 80 -4.87 10.34 -0.92
C ARG A 80 -3.76 11.32 -0.59
N ALA A 81 -2.69 10.84 0.03
CA ALA A 81 -1.55 11.70 0.39
C ALA A 81 -0.91 12.30 -0.86
N PHE A 82 -0.79 11.51 -1.92
CA PHE A 82 -0.20 11.97 -3.17
C PHE A 82 -1.03 13.11 -3.81
N VAL A 83 -2.33 12.90 -3.92
CA VAL A 83 -3.23 13.91 -4.52
C VAL A 83 -3.27 15.16 -3.64
N GLU A 84 -3.31 15.00 -2.33
CA GLU A 84 -3.29 16.14 -1.39
C GLU A 84 -2.01 16.96 -1.54
N ARG A 85 -0.86 16.30 -1.57
CA ARG A 85 0.43 16.99 -1.60
C ARG A 85 0.73 17.62 -2.96
N ASN A 86 0.36 16.95 -4.05
CA ASN A 86 0.76 17.39 -5.39
C ASN A 86 -0.33 18.10 -6.17
N PHE A 87 -1.59 17.95 -5.78
CA PHE A 87 -2.73 18.48 -6.52
C PHE A 87 -3.74 19.19 -5.61
N SER A 88 -3.29 19.57 -4.41
CA SER A 88 -4.11 20.28 -3.42
C SER A 88 -5.45 19.57 -3.18
N GLY A 89 -5.44 18.24 -3.22
CA GLY A 89 -6.63 17.44 -2.96
C GLY A 89 -7.59 17.33 -4.14
N SER A 90 -7.23 17.87 -5.30
CA SER A 90 -8.13 17.88 -6.46
C SER A 90 -7.97 16.62 -7.33
N LEU A 91 -8.96 15.73 -7.26
CA LEU A 91 -8.99 14.55 -8.12
C LEU A 91 -9.07 14.91 -9.61
N PRO A 92 -9.90 15.89 -10.05
CA PRO A 92 -9.89 16.29 -11.46
C PRO A 92 -8.53 16.79 -11.93
N SER A 93 -7.81 17.56 -11.12
CA SER A 93 -6.47 18.02 -11.46
C SER A 93 -5.49 16.88 -11.63
N PHE A 94 -5.56 15.90 -10.73
CA PHE A 94 -4.75 14.70 -10.82
C PHE A 94 -5.03 13.95 -12.11
N LEU A 95 -6.31 13.72 -12.43
CA LEU A 95 -6.71 12.99 -13.63
C LEU A 95 -6.24 13.70 -14.90
N ASN A 96 -6.38 15.03 -14.96
CA ASN A 96 -5.90 15.81 -16.11
C ASN A 96 -4.40 15.62 -16.32
N ALA A 97 -3.64 15.68 -15.23
CA ALA A 97 -2.19 15.50 -15.32
C ALA A 97 -1.82 14.08 -15.72
N PHE A 98 -2.49 13.10 -15.14
CA PHE A 98 -2.20 11.69 -15.40
C PHE A 98 -2.53 11.29 -16.84
N VAL A 99 -3.67 11.75 -17.34
CA VAL A 99 -4.17 11.39 -18.67
C VAL A 99 -3.52 12.24 -19.77
N GLY A 100 -3.10 13.46 -19.43
CA GLY A 100 -2.51 14.39 -20.40
C GLY A 100 -1.30 13.78 -21.09
N GLY A 101 -1.33 13.74 -22.42
CA GLY A 101 -0.27 13.13 -23.22
C GLY A 101 -0.34 11.61 -23.33
N ARG A 102 -1.00 10.94 -22.39
CA ARG A 102 -1.16 9.48 -22.38
C ARG A 102 -2.46 9.05 -23.08
N GLY A 103 -3.52 9.78 -22.79
CA GLY A 103 -4.86 9.45 -23.28
C GLY A 103 -5.55 8.37 -22.45
N LEU A 104 -6.80 8.09 -22.81
CA LEU A 104 -7.63 7.02 -22.23
C LEU A 104 -8.12 6.12 -23.34
N SER A 105 -8.09 4.81 -23.08
CA SER A 105 -8.76 3.86 -23.98
C SER A 105 -10.29 3.97 -23.79
N ALA A 106 -11.03 3.46 -24.76
CA ALA A 106 -12.48 3.41 -24.65
C ALA A 106 -12.92 2.54 -23.44
N GLU A 107 -12.20 1.45 -23.21
CA GLU A 107 -12.47 0.55 -22.09
C GLU A 107 -12.22 1.25 -20.75
N GLU A 108 -11.12 1.97 -20.63
CA GLU A 108 -10.81 2.73 -19.41
C GLU A 108 -11.86 3.81 -19.15
N ALA A 109 -12.26 4.53 -20.19
CA ALA A 109 -13.27 5.57 -20.05
C ALA A 109 -14.60 4.99 -19.57
N ASP A 110 -15.03 3.88 -20.14
CA ASP A 110 -16.28 3.22 -19.74
C ASP A 110 -16.21 2.72 -18.31
N GLU A 111 -15.10 2.13 -17.92
CA GLU A 111 -14.89 1.65 -16.57
C GLU A 111 -14.93 2.80 -15.56
N LEU A 112 -14.30 3.93 -15.88
CA LEU A 112 -14.33 5.11 -15.02
C LEU A 112 -15.73 5.67 -14.88
N ARG A 113 -16.52 5.70 -15.96
CA ARG A 113 -17.90 6.16 -15.90
C ARG A 113 -18.73 5.28 -14.95
N ARG A 114 -18.55 3.97 -15.02
CA ARG A 114 -19.24 3.03 -14.13
C ARG A 114 -18.84 3.25 -12.67
N MET A 115 -17.55 3.46 -12.42
CA MET A 115 -17.05 3.74 -11.06
C MET A 115 -17.66 5.01 -10.50
N ILE A 116 -17.70 6.06 -11.31
CA ILE A 116 -18.28 7.34 -10.88
C ILE A 116 -19.75 7.18 -10.54
N ALA A 117 -20.50 6.48 -11.39
CA ALA A 117 -21.91 6.24 -11.15
C ALA A 117 -22.13 5.46 -9.85
N ASP A 118 -21.30 4.45 -9.59
CA ASP A 118 -21.39 3.66 -8.36
C ASP A 118 -21.11 4.51 -7.11
N PHE A 119 -20.11 5.37 -7.16
CA PHE A 119 -19.79 6.25 -6.03
C PHE A 119 -20.88 7.30 -5.80
N GLU A 120 -21.47 7.83 -6.85
CA GLU A 120 -22.58 8.77 -6.71
C GLU A 120 -23.79 8.10 -6.07
N GLU A 121 -24.10 6.88 -6.49
CA GLU A 121 -25.21 6.10 -5.93
C GLU A 121 -25.00 5.85 -4.44
N LYS A 122 -23.81 5.44 -4.04
CA LYS A 122 -23.48 5.21 -2.63
C LYS A 122 -23.58 6.48 -1.78
N ARG A 123 -23.22 7.62 -2.36
CA ARG A 123 -23.32 8.90 -1.66
C ARG A 123 -24.77 9.28 -1.36
N ASN A 124 -25.67 8.89 -2.22
CA ASN A 124 -27.11 9.24 -2.10
C ASN A 124 -27.86 8.31 -1.15
N ASP A 125 -27.24 7.23 -0.73
CA ASP A 125 -27.82 6.31 0.27
C ASP A 125 -27.56 6.81 1.71
#